data_793330200f3199a849b83de21e91627b
#
_entry.id   793330200f3199a849b83de21e91627b
#
_cell.length_a   1.000
_cell.length_b   1.000
_cell.length_c   1.000
_cell.angle_alpha   90.00
_cell.angle_beta   90.00
_cell.angle_gamma   90.00
#
_symmetry.space_group_name_H-M   'P 1'
#
loop_
_entity.id
_entity.type
_entity.pdbx_description
1 polymer ?
#
loop_
_entity_poly.entity_id
_entity_poly.type
_entity_poly.pdbx_seq_one_letter_code
_entity_poly.pdbx_strand_id
1 'polypeptide(L)'
;MAEASPSLEAAGCDAGPATSEGEASPKPQGGHRQGTGRLGADAYVGAKRTECRHEELAVGQRCPVCGQGTFYALPPGVEMRIDGHGLLSAMRYALQKLRCSACGQIFTASLPTEASEDKYSPRARAVLAIGRYYLGLPFDRLQSSQAILGVPVADATQWDQIEQVGDWSYRVFEVLERLAAQGELIHQDDTSVRMLSLMDENLTMRAQAEARGLSRPTERTGMFTTALVVQVGERTICLYYSGRSHAGENLKALLEQRQAGLDKPFVMSDALSRNEANEDGLIRCHCLAHGRRQFSDLEDVFPEECQVVIEALKQVFDHDDEARDQQMSPAKRLTYHQSHSQPIMDELKRWLQKQLDDHLVEPNSALGKAIFSMQGHWETLTRFLSIVGAPVDNNLGERALKLFIRQRKNSLFFVTEHSASIASVLTSLIATCLHAGVNVLEYLVALQEHRAEVFAEPAAWLPWTYQALLVPPEATRRQSAAMWARSGSPFHSTMISSRADRGTRVSAV
;
A
#
# COMPACT_ATOMS: atom_id res chain seq x y z
N MET A 1 29.69 -38.90 32.47
CA MET A 1 28.88 -38.55 33.64
C MET A 1 27.65 -37.86 33.12
N ALA A 2 26.53 -38.54 33.29
CA ALA A 2 25.21 -38.07 32.88
C ALA A 2 24.64 -37.17 33.97
N GLU A 3 23.96 -36.09 33.59
CA GLU A 3 23.00 -35.46 34.49
C GLU A 3 21.76 -35.03 33.72
N ALA A 4 20.64 -35.28 34.37
CA ALA A 4 19.30 -35.44 33.85
C ALA A 4 18.55 -34.12 33.73
N SER A 5 17.60 -34.10 32.77
CA SER A 5 16.53 -33.11 32.67
C SER A 5 15.42 -33.32 33.68
N PRO A 6 14.78 -32.30 34.25
CA PRO A 6 13.54 -32.49 35.00
C PRO A 6 12.29 -32.34 34.12
N SER A 7 11.41 -33.31 34.32
CA SER A 7 10.05 -33.40 33.79
C SER A 7 9.11 -32.37 34.38
N LEU A 8 8.23 -31.78 33.55
CA LEU A 8 7.10 -30.95 33.95
C LEU A 8 5.89 -31.82 34.27
N GLU A 9 5.44 -31.78 35.50
CA GLU A 9 4.19 -32.36 35.96
C GLU A 9 2.98 -31.48 35.60
N ALA A 10 1.92 -32.18 35.23
CA ALA A 10 0.61 -31.59 34.94
C ALA A 10 -0.15 -31.28 36.25
N ALA A 11 -0.67 -30.07 36.37
CA ALA A 11 -1.63 -29.69 37.42
C ALA A 11 -3.04 -29.77 36.89
N GLY A 12 -3.89 -30.53 37.58
CA GLY A 12 -5.27 -30.78 37.23
C GLY A 12 -6.20 -29.64 37.56
N CYS A 13 -7.30 -29.58 36.79
CA CYS A 13 -8.43 -28.69 37.01
C CYS A 13 -9.44 -29.34 37.99
N ASP A 14 -9.69 -28.68 39.12
CA ASP A 14 -10.81 -29.05 40.00
C ASP A 14 -11.95 -28.06 39.75
N ALA A 15 -13.16 -28.59 39.55
CA ALA A 15 -14.42 -27.88 39.40
C ALA A 15 -15.17 -27.85 40.74
N GLY A 16 -15.59 -26.68 41.15
CA GLY A 16 -16.49 -26.49 42.31
C GLY A 16 -17.58 -25.42 41.99
N PRO A 17 -18.76 -25.46 42.67
CA PRO A 17 -20.04 -25.22 42.03
C PRO A 17 -20.58 -23.75 42.13
N ALA A 18 -21.53 -23.47 41.24
CA ALA A 18 -22.30 -22.24 41.13
C ALA A 18 -23.16 -21.92 42.37
N THR A 19 -23.29 -20.62 42.67
CA THR A 19 -24.54 -19.91 43.00
C THR A 19 -24.27 -18.42 43.18
N SER A 20 -24.91 -17.54 42.42
CA SER A 20 -25.94 -16.59 42.91
C SER A 20 -26.22 -15.55 41.79
N GLU A 21 -27.51 -15.39 41.58
CA GLU A 21 -28.12 -14.40 40.68
C GLU A 21 -27.76 -12.98 41.11
N GLY A 22 -27.26 -12.18 40.15
CA GLY A 22 -27.06 -10.76 40.28
C GLY A 22 -27.53 -10.09 38.99
N GLU A 23 -28.50 -9.19 39.11
CA GLU A 23 -29.18 -8.44 38.06
C GLU A 23 -28.18 -7.80 37.08
N ALA A 24 -28.37 -8.12 35.82
CA ALA A 24 -27.55 -7.58 34.72
C ALA A 24 -28.05 -6.20 34.30
N SER A 25 -27.23 -5.18 34.51
CA SER A 25 -27.39 -3.88 33.86
C SER A 25 -27.22 -4.03 32.33
N PRO A 26 -27.98 -3.30 31.49
CA PRO A 26 -27.92 -3.44 30.05
C PRO A 26 -26.58 -2.94 29.54
N LYS A 27 -25.84 -3.82 28.83
CA LYS A 27 -24.63 -3.47 28.08
C LYS A 27 -25.01 -2.55 26.93
N PRO A 28 -24.22 -1.50 26.64
CA PRO A 28 -24.42 -0.69 25.44
C PRO A 28 -24.28 -1.58 24.21
N GLN A 29 -25.22 -1.47 23.28
CA GLN A 29 -25.21 -2.13 21.98
C GLN A 29 -24.00 -1.61 21.19
N GLY A 30 -22.92 -2.37 21.21
CA GLY A 30 -21.78 -2.13 20.34
C GLY A 30 -22.21 -2.26 18.90
N GLY A 31 -21.89 -1.25 18.10
CA GLY A 31 -22.12 -1.24 16.66
C GLY A 31 -21.66 -2.55 16.01
N HIS A 32 -22.48 -3.08 15.11
CA HIS A 32 -22.16 -4.25 14.30
C HIS A 32 -20.78 -4.06 13.64
N ARG A 33 -19.73 -4.69 14.19
CA ARG A 33 -18.56 -5.03 13.39
C ARG A 33 -19.10 -5.89 12.26
N GLN A 34 -19.06 -5.38 11.01
CA GLN A 34 -19.24 -6.21 9.83
C GLN A 34 -18.24 -7.36 9.94
N GLY A 35 -18.75 -8.53 10.30
CA GLY A 35 -17.96 -9.74 10.26
C GLY A 35 -17.45 -9.88 8.83
N THR A 36 -16.17 -10.19 8.65
CA THR A 36 -15.61 -10.59 7.36
C THR A 36 -16.37 -11.83 6.91
N GLY A 37 -17.47 -11.62 6.16
CA GLY A 37 -18.28 -12.69 5.57
C GLY A 37 -17.38 -13.59 4.72
N ARG A 38 -17.76 -14.86 4.53
CA ARG A 38 -17.06 -15.76 3.61
C ARG A 38 -16.99 -15.10 2.24
N LEU A 39 -15.77 -15.01 1.68
CA LEU A 39 -15.56 -14.49 0.33
C LEU A 39 -16.40 -15.29 -0.67
N GLY A 40 -17.15 -14.61 -1.52
CA GLY A 40 -17.87 -15.23 -2.63
C GLY A 40 -16.91 -15.80 -3.69
N ALA A 41 -17.39 -16.71 -4.53
CA ALA A 41 -16.57 -17.34 -5.56
C ALA A 41 -15.91 -16.33 -6.53
N ASP A 42 -16.52 -15.18 -6.75
CA ASP A 42 -16.00 -14.11 -7.62
C ASP A 42 -14.76 -13.40 -7.05
N ALA A 43 -14.51 -13.54 -5.76
CA ALA A 43 -13.27 -13.03 -5.15
C ALA A 43 -12.02 -13.81 -5.55
N TYR A 44 -12.18 -15.03 -6.06
CA TYR A 44 -11.08 -15.93 -6.44
C TYR A 44 -10.68 -15.73 -7.92
N VAL A 45 -10.24 -14.52 -8.26
CA VAL A 45 -9.91 -14.13 -9.65
C VAL A 45 -8.81 -14.96 -10.30
N GLY A 46 -7.93 -15.58 -9.51
CA GLY A 46 -6.86 -16.48 -9.97
C GLY A 46 -7.26 -17.96 -10.07
N ALA A 47 -8.49 -18.31 -9.73
CA ALA A 47 -8.94 -19.70 -9.80
C ALA A 47 -9.13 -20.17 -11.25
N LYS A 48 -8.64 -21.37 -11.59
CA LYS A 48 -8.98 -22.01 -12.86
C LYS A 48 -10.47 -22.33 -12.88
N ARG A 49 -11.13 -21.98 -13.97
CA ARG A 49 -12.55 -22.27 -14.18
C ARG A 49 -12.69 -23.55 -15.02
N THR A 50 -13.45 -24.51 -14.49
CA THR A 50 -13.77 -25.74 -15.21
C THR A 50 -15.29 -25.88 -15.25
N GLU A 51 -15.85 -26.11 -16.43
CA GLU A 51 -17.27 -26.40 -16.62
C GLU A 51 -17.49 -27.90 -16.39
N CYS A 52 -18.28 -28.24 -15.38
CA CYS A 52 -18.75 -29.60 -15.17
C CYS A 52 -20.15 -29.74 -15.77
N ARG A 53 -20.30 -30.57 -16.77
CA ARG A 53 -21.59 -30.86 -17.38
C ARG A 53 -22.16 -32.16 -16.82
N HIS A 54 -23.45 -32.27 -16.77
CA HIS A 54 -24.12 -33.52 -16.37
C HIS A 54 -23.85 -34.59 -17.44
N GLU A 55 -23.40 -35.75 -17.02
CA GLU A 55 -22.98 -36.82 -17.95
C GLU A 55 -24.14 -37.41 -18.72
N GLU A 56 -25.32 -37.55 -18.09
CA GLU A 56 -26.48 -38.26 -18.63
C GLU A 56 -27.65 -37.35 -19.05
N LEU A 57 -27.67 -36.09 -18.58
CA LEU A 57 -28.81 -35.18 -18.78
C LEU A 57 -28.41 -33.98 -19.65
N ALA A 58 -29.30 -33.65 -20.63
CA ALA A 58 -29.10 -32.53 -21.53
C ALA A 58 -30.32 -31.59 -21.56
N VAL A 59 -30.07 -30.31 -21.89
CA VAL A 59 -31.14 -29.33 -22.11
C VAL A 59 -32.06 -29.81 -23.22
N GLY A 60 -33.38 -29.73 -23.01
CA GLY A 60 -34.41 -30.21 -23.95
C GLY A 60 -34.78 -31.70 -23.79
N GLN A 61 -34.01 -32.49 -23.01
CA GLN A 61 -34.32 -33.88 -22.72
C GLN A 61 -35.54 -33.98 -21.77
N ARG A 62 -36.35 -35.01 -21.91
CA ARG A 62 -37.47 -35.29 -20.99
C ARG A 62 -36.97 -35.72 -19.62
N CYS A 63 -37.65 -35.27 -18.59
CA CYS A 63 -37.31 -35.61 -17.20
C CYS A 63 -37.50 -37.13 -16.97
N PRO A 64 -36.47 -37.88 -16.55
CA PRO A 64 -36.55 -39.31 -16.29
C PRO A 64 -37.43 -39.65 -15.07
N VAL A 65 -37.69 -38.70 -14.19
CA VAL A 65 -38.46 -38.89 -12.96
C VAL A 65 -39.97 -38.76 -13.23
N CYS A 66 -40.41 -37.72 -13.93
CA CYS A 66 -41.82 -37.48 -14.17
C CYS A 66 -42.27 -37.79 -15.61
N GLY A 67 -41.36 -37.93 -16.59
CA GLY A 67 -41.64 -38.26 -17.99
C GLY A 67 -42.35 -37.15 -18.79
N GLN A 68 -42.76 -36.04 -18.15
CA GLN A 68 -43.61 -35.01 -18.78
C GLN A 68 -42.86 -33.73 -19.08
N GLY A 69 -42.03 -33.23 -18.14
CA GLY A 69 -41.26 -32.00 -18.29
C GLY A 69 -39.97 -32.18 -19.09
N THR A 70 -39.46 -31.09 -19.64
CA THR A 70 -38.15 -31.01 -20.32
C THR A 70 -37.18 -30.15 -19.51
N PHE A 71 -35.87 -30.47 -19.56
CA PHE A 71 -34.84 -29.72 -18.88
C PHE A 71 -34.55 -28.39 -19.57
N TYR A 72 -34.38 -27.32 -18.78
CA TYR A 72 -33.87 -26.04 -19.23
C TYR A 72 -32.63 -25.63 -18.38
N ALA A 73 -31.77 -24.80 -18.93
CA ALA A 73 -30.57 -24.38 -18.26
C ALA A 73 -30.87 -23.40 -17.10
N LEU A 74 -30.28 -23.64 -15.95
CA LEU A 74 -30.21 -22.68 -14.84
C LEU A 74 -28.80 -22.09 -14.75
N PRO A 75 -28.60 -20.94 -14.07
CA PRO A 75 -27.27 -20.51 -13.74
C PRO A 75 -26.52 -21.61 -12.98
N PRO A 76 -25.26 -21.90 -13.35
CA PRO A 76 -24.50 -22.98 -12.73
C PRO A 76 -24.25 -22.72 -11.23
N GLY A 77 -24.36 -23.76 -10.43
CA GLY A 77 -23.83 -23.73 -9.06
C GLY A 77 -22.31 -23.63 -9.11
N VAL A 78 -21.70 -22.87 -8.19
CA VAL A 78 -20.25 -22.70 -8.12
C VAL A 78 -19.74 -23.29 -6.81
N GLU A 79 -18.79 -24.24 -6.92
CA GLU A 79 -18.06 -24.77 -5.78
C GLU A 79 -16.58 -24.46 -5.91
N MET A 80 -15.96 -24.06 -4.79
CA MET A 80 -14.53 -23.80 -4.74
C MET A 80 -13.81 -24.95 -4.08
N ARG A 81 -12.65 -25.31 -4.65
CA ARG A 81 -11.66 -26.20 -4.03
C ARG A 81 -10.35 -25.44 -3.99
N ILE A 82 -9.69 -25.41 -2.83
CA ILE A 82 -8.45 -24.67 -2.59
C ILE A 82 -7.39 -25.70 -2.28
N ASP A 83 -6.31 -25.67 -3.05
CA ASP A 83 -5.14 -26.52 -2.88
C ASP A 83 -3.89 -25.69 -2.60
N GLY A 84 -2.88 -26.28 -1.96
CA GLY A 84 -1.62 -25.64 -1.61
C GLY A 84 -0.57 -25.86 -2.69
N HIS A 85 -0.04 -24.75 -3.22
CA HIS A 85 1.09 -24.77 -4.16
C HIS A 85 2.26 -23.97 -3.60
N GLY A 86 3.48 -24.38 -3.97
CA GLY A 86 4.68 -23.56 -3.73
C GLY A 86 4.59 -22.23 -4.46
N LEU A 87 5.39 -21.25 -4.01
CA LEU A 87 5.51 -19.96 -4.70
C LEU A 87 5.96 -20.13 -6.16
N LEU A 88 6.90 -21.06 -6.38
CA LEU A 88 7.39 -21.43 -7.71
C LEU A 88 7.14 -22.90 -8.00
N SER A 89 6.89 -23.22 -9.26
CA SER A 89 6.86 -24.57 -9.80
C SER A 89 7.94 -24.72 -10.87
N ALA A 90 8.40 -25.95 -11.09
CA ALA A 90 9.41 -26.24 -12.12
C ALA A 90 8.98 -27.42 -12.99
N MET A 91 9.28 -27.33 -14.28
CA MET A 91 9.13 -28.41 -15.24
C MET A 91 10.53 -28.89 -15.66
N ARG A 92 10.77 -30.21 -15.60
CA ARG A 92 12.04 -30.81 -16.03
C ARG A 92 11.84 -31.46 -17.38
N TYR A 93 12.49 -30.93 -18.41
CA TYR A 93 12.54 -31.50 -19.76
C TYR A 93 13.77 -32.41 -19.92
N ALA A 94 13.57 -33.68 -20.27
CA ALA A 94 14.64 -34.60 -20.61
C ALA A 94 14.76 -34.69 -22.13
N LEU A 95 15.74 -34.01 -22.70
CA LEU A 95 15.97 -33.93 -24.14
C LEU A 95 16.80 -35.16 -24.58
N GLN A 96 16.25 -35.96 -25.48
CA GLN A 96 16.97 -37.11 -26.06
C GLN A 96 18.20 -36.61 -26.81
N LYS A 97 19.33 -37.28 -26.60
CA LYS A 97 20.58 -37.08 -27.34
C LYS A 97 20.95 -38.34 -28.11
N LEU A 98 21.15 -38.19 -29.39
CA LEU A 98 21.60 -39.26 -30.27
C LEU A 98 22.96 -38.92 -30.84
N ARG A 99 23.88 -39.93 -30.89
CA ARG A 99 25.21 -39.79 -31.46
C ARG A 99 25.38 -40.70 -32.67
N CYS A 100 25.86 -40.18 -33.78
CA CYS A 100 26.19 -40.98 -34.93
C CYS A 100 27.42 -41.84 -34.64
N SER A 101 27.34 -43.14 -34.87
CA SER A 101 28.45 -44.08 -34.65
C SER A 101 29.62 -43.91 -35.65
N ALA A 102 29.37 -43.31 -36.82
CA ALA A 102 30.37 -43.13 -37.86
C ALA A 102 31.09 -41.79 -37.77
N CYS A 103 30.38 -40.68 -37.67
CA CYS A 103 30.97 -39.31 -37.67
C CYS A 103 31.05 -38.69 -36.28
N GLY A 104 30.43 -39.30 -35.25
CA GLY A 104 30.45 -38.77 -33.89
C GLY A 104 29.48 -37.56 -33.64
N GLN A 105 28.80 -37.05 -34.65
CA GLN A 105 27.86 -35.94 -34.53
C GLN A 105 26.78 -36.23 -33.55
N ILE A 106 26.47 -35.21 -32.67
CA ILE A 106 25.46 -35.31 -31.65
C ILE A 106 24.25 -34.50 -32.09
N PHE A 107 23.06 -35.10 -31.97
CA PHE A 107 21.75 -34.49 -32.20
C PHE A 107 20.97 -34.46 -30.89
N THR A 108 20.47 -33.27 -30.52
CA THR A 108 19.67 -33.09 -29.30
C THR A 108 18.27 -32.70 -29.71
N ALA A 109 17.25 -33.32 -29.12
CA ALA A 109 15.86 -32.96 -29.32
C ALA A 109 15.60 -31.52 -28.87
N SER A 110 14.70 -30.83 -29.57
CA SER A 110 14.26 -29.48 -29.23
C SER A 110 13.29 -29.49 -28.05
N LEU A 111 13.17 -28.38 -27.35
CA LEU A 111 12.11 -28.16 -26.37
C LEU A 111 10.73 -28.14 -27.06
N PRO A 112 9.67 -28.58 -26.39
CA PRO A 112 8.31 -28.40 -26.87
C PRO A 112 7.98 -26.91 -27.08
N THR A 113 7.09 -26.60 -28.04
CA THR A 113 6.68 -25.20 -28.35
C THR A 113 6.03 -24.49 -27.19
N GLU A 114 5.44 -25.22 -26.24
CA GLU A 114 4.82 -24.67 -25.03
C GLU A 114 5.85 -24.32 -23.93
N ALA A 115 7.09 -24.79 -24.07
CA ALA A 115 8.14 -24.46 -23.11
C ALA A 115 8.54 -22.99 -23.29
N SER A 116 8.62 -22.27 -22.16
CA SER A 116 9.14 -20.90 -22.15
C SER A 116 10.57 -20.86 -22.69
N GLU A 117 10.89 -19.85 -23.49
CA GLU A 117 12.25 -19.60 -23.94
C GLU A 117 13.19 -19.30 -22.77
N ASP A 118 12.71 -18.51 -21.80
CA ASP A 118 13.42 -18.18 -20.59
C ASP A 118 13.27 -19.26 -19.50
N LYS A 119 14.34 -19.52 -18.78
CA LYS A 119 14.34 -20.40 -17.61
C LYS A 119 13.38 -19.93 -16.51
N TYR A 120 13.25 -18.63 -16.33
CA TYR A 120 12.33 -18.00 -15.38
C TYR A 120 11.29 -17.20 -16.15
N SER A 121 10.02 -17.58 -16.02
CA SER A 121 8.92 -16.85 -16.65
C SER A 121 8.72 -15.47 -16.01
N PRO A 122 8.08 -14.51 -16.71
CA PRO A 122 7.67 -13.23 -16.12
C PRO A 122 6.90 -13.39 -14.80
N ARG A 123 6.04 -14.41 -14.73
CA ARG A 123 5.27 -14.72 -13.52
C ARG A 123 6.16 -15.18 -12.36
N ALA A 124 7.18 -16.00 -12.63
CA ALA A 124 8.13 -16.43 -11.60
C ALA A 124 8.92 -15.23 -11.04
N ARG A 125 9.41 -14.34 -11.88
CA ARG A 125 10.10 -13.10 -11.48
C ARG A 125 9.18 -12.20 -10.65
N ALA A 126 7.94 -11.99 -11.07
CA ALA A 126 6.96 -11.17 -10.35
C ALA A 126 6.64 -11.76 -8.96
N VAL A 127 6.48 -13.09 -8.85
CA VAL A 127 6.27 -13.78 -7.56
C VAL A 127 7.46 -13.61 -6.61
N LEU A 128 8.70 -13.70 -7.12
CA LEU A 128 9.91 -13.44 -6.33
C LEU A 128 9.93 -11.99 -5.81
N ALA A 129 9.61 -11.01 -6.66
CA ALA A 129 9.55 -9.60 -6.29
C ALA A 129 8.48 -9.33 -5.22
N ILE A 130 7.28 -9.90 -5.36
CA ILE A 130 6.19 -9.80 -4.37
C ILE A 130 6.59 -10.49 -3.06
N GLY A 131 7.18 -11.68 -3.13
CA GLY A 131 7.69 -12.40 -1.96
C GLY A 131 8.69 -11.56 -1.18
N ARG A 132 9.59 -10.90 -1.87
CA ARG A 132 10.64 -10.08 -1.26
C ARG A 132 10.11 -8.75 -0.72
N TYR A 133 9.38 -7.96 -1.50
CA TYR A 133 9.07 -6.58 -1.17
C TYR A 133 7.67 -6.36 -0.59
N TYR A 134 6.73 -7.27 -0.82
CA TYR A 134 5.41 -7.21 -0.19
C TYR A 134 5.29 -8.13 1.02
N LEU A 135 5.70 -9.41 0.90
CA LEU A 135 5.67 -10.35 2.02
C LEU A 135 6.85 -10.14 2.99
N GLY A 136 7.93 -9.49 2.56
CA GLY A 136 9.11 -9.20 3.35
C GLY A 136 9.97 -10.44 3.63
N LEU A 137 9.97 -11.43 2.73
CA LEU A 137 10.76 -12.64 2.86
C LEU A 137 12.24 -12.36 2.55
N PRO A 138 13.19 -12.65 3.44
CA PRO A 138 14.61 -12.63 3.13
C PRO A 138 14.96 -13.67 2.06
N PHE A 139 16.02 -13.44 1.30
CA PHE A 139 16.45 -14.35 0.23
C PHE A 139 16.77 -15.75 0.75
N ASP A 140 17.47 -15.86 1.88
CA ASP A 140 17.81 -17.12 2.53
C ASP A 140 16.58 -17.92 2.95
N ARG A 141 15.55 -17.26 3.49
CA ARG A 141 14.29 -17.91 3.86
C ARG A 141 13.49 -18.33 2.63
N LEU A 142 13.48 -17.51 1.59
CA LEU A 142 12.83 -17.85 0.33
C LEU A 142 13.54 -19.05 -0.33
N GLN A 143 14.89 -19.07 -0.35
CA GLN A 143 15.68 -20.22 -0.81
C GLN A 143 15.34 -21.49 -0.01
N SER A 144 15.37 -21.39 1.31
CA SER A 144 15.11 -22.55 2.19
C SER A 144 13.68 -23.08 2.02
N SER A 145 12.67 -22.19 1.97
CA SER A 145 11.28 -22.60 1.77
C SER A 145 11.06 -23.24 0.40
N GLN A 146 11.66 -22.69 -0.66
CA GLN A 146 11.58 -23.25 -2.00
C GLN A 146 12.32 -24.58 -2.11
N ALA A 147 13.42 -24.79 -1.36
CA ALA A 147 14.10 -26.08 -1.29
C ALA A 147 13.23 -27.15 -0.60
N ILE A 148 12.53 -26.81 0.48
CA ILE A 148 11.55 -27.69 1.14
C ILE A 148 10.43 -28.09 0.17
N LEU A 149 9.99 -27.16 -0.69
CA LEU A 149 8.95 -27.41 -1.69
C LEU A 149 9.49 -28.09 -2.97
N GLY A 150 10.76 -28.48 -3.00
CA GLY A 150 11.38 -29.22 -4.11
C GLY A 150 11.78 -28.36 -5.33
N VAL A 151 11.72 -27.04 -5.23
CA VAL A 151 12.12 -26.09 -6.31
C VAL A 151 13.13 -25.09 -5.76
N PRO A 152 14.38 -25.49 -5.46
CA PRO A 152 15.38 -24.61 -4.89
C PRO A 152 15.79 -23.50 -5.88
N VAL A 153 15.87 -22.27 -5.39
CA VAL A 153 16.37 -21.11 -6.14
C VAL A 153 17.38 -20.38 -5.25
N ALA A 154 18.64 -20.34 -5.69
CA ALA A 154 19.72 -19.71 -4.92
C ALA A 154 19.51 -18.20 -4.76
N ASP A 155 20.00 -17.61 -3.67
CA ASP A 155 19.87 -16.19 -3.31
C ASP A 155 20.31 -15.27 -4.45
N ALA A 156 21.50 -15.51 -5.03
CA ALA A 156 22.00 -14.71 -6.15
C ALA A 156 21.05 -14.76 -7.36
N THR A 157 20.52 -15.97 -7.67
CA THR A 157 19.58 -16.12 -8.77
C THR A 157 18.25 -15.38 -8.48
N GLN A 158 17.77 -15.41 -7.24
CA GLN A 158 16.57 -14.65 -6.86
C GLN A 158 16.80 -13.14 -7.09
N TRP A 159 17.97 -12.65 -6.68
CA TRP A 159 18.37 -11.26 -6.90
C TRP A 159 18.38 -10.92 -8.38
N ASP A 160 19.10 -11.69 -9.23
CA ASP A 160 19.20 -11.46 -10.66
C ASP A 160 17.81 -11.39 -11.35
N GLN A 161 16.86 -12.21 -10.90
CA GLN A 161 15.51 -12.19 -11.44
C GLN A 161 14.71 -10.97 -10.98
N ILE A 162 14.85 -10.55 -9.73
CA ILE A 162 14.16 -9.38 -9.16
C ILE A 162 14.74 -8.08 -9.72
N GLU A 163 16.06 -7.98 -9.85
CA GLU A 163 16.75 -6.83 -10.42
C GLU A 163 16.22 -6.51 -11.83
N GLN A 164 16.08 -7.52 -12.69
CA GLN A 164 15.49 -7.36 -14.02
C GLN A 164 14.08 -6.76 -13.97
N VAL A 165 13.22 -7.19 -13.03
CA VAL A 165 11.87 -6.63 -12.89
C VAL A 165 11.95 -5.15 -12.48
N GLY A 166 12.86 -4.80 -11.58
CA GLY A 166 13.09 -3.42 -11.15
C GLY A 166 13.55 -2.53 -12.31
N ASP A 167 14.55 -2.99 -13.06
CA ASP A 167 15.10 -2.25 -14.19
C ASP A 167 14.07 -1.99 -15.29
N TRP A 168 13.28 -3.01 -15.65
CA TRP A 168 12.24 -2.86 -16.67
C TRP A 168 11.09 -1.98 -16.20
N SER A 169 10.86 -1.91 -14.91
CA SER A 169 9.78 -1.11 -14.30
C SER A 169 10.19 0.33 -14.00
N TYR A 170 11.48 0.65 -14.05
CA TYR A 170 12.02 1.95 -13.64
C TYR A 170 11.41 3.12 -14.42
N ARG A 171 11.17 2.94 -15.72
CA ARG A 171 10.56 3.99 -16.55
C ARG A 171 9.14 4.36 -16.12
N VAL A 172 8.38 3.39 -15.62
CA VAL A 172 7.04 3.66 -15.08
C VAL A 172 7.16 4.38 -13.73
N PHE A 173 8.13 4.00 -12.91
CA PHE A 173 8.42 4.71 -11.66
C PHE A 173 8.72 6.19 -11.90
N GLU A 174 9.56 6.54 -12.89
CA GLU A 174 9.81 7.95 -13.27
C GLU A 174 8.53 8.71 -13.67
N VAL A 175 7.57 8.03 -14.31
CA VAL A 175 6.27 8.65 -14.62
C VAL A 175 5.46 8.88 -13.35
N LEU A 176 5.45 7.91 -12.43
CA LEU A 176 4.77 8.08 -11.14
C LEU A 176 5.37 9.24 -10.34
N GLU A 177 6.69 9.45 -10.35
CA GLU A 177 7.34 10.60 -9.72
C GLU A 177 6.83 11.92 -10.32
N ARG A 178 6.85 12.04 -11.65
CA ARG A 178 6.35 13.25 -12.34
C ARG A 178 4.88 13.55 -12.04
N LEU A 179 4.05 12.51 -11.92
CA LEU A 179 2.64 12.66 -11.55
C LEU A 179 2.49 13.02 -10.07
N ALA A 180 3.22 12.37 -9.19
CA ALA A 180 3.21 12.64 -7.76
C ALA A 180 3.65 14.07 -7.44
N ALA A 181 4.60 14.63 -8.19
CA ALA A 181 4.99 16.03 -8.06
C ALA A 181 3.83 17.02 -8.25
N GLN A 182 2.75 16.61 -8.93
CA GLN A 182 1.55 17.44 -9.18
C GLN A 182 0.45 17.26 -8.11
N GLY A 183 0.66 16.41 -7.11
CA GLY A 183 -0.36 16.08 -6.11
C GLY A 183 -0.76 17.25 -5.19
N GLU A 184 -1.96 17.16 -4.64
CA GLU A 184 -2.55 18.17 -3.77
C GLU A 184 -2.23 17.93 -2.28
N LEU A 185 -2.04 16.65 -1.90
CA LEU A 185 -1.74 16.25 -0.53
C LEU A 185 -0.64 15.19 -0.52
N ILE A 186 0.38 15.43 0.27
CA ILE A 186 1.56 14.56 0.42
C ILE A 186 1.71 14.18 1.89
N HIS A 187 1.61 12.91 2.19
CA HIS A 187 1.99 12.34 3.48
C HIS A 187 3.42 11.83 3.39
N GLN A 188 4.27 12.22 4.31
CA GLN A 188 5.67 11.78 4.33
C GLN A 188 6.09 11.26 5.69
N ASP A 189 6.97 10.27 5.66
CA ASP A 189 7.62 9.76 6.85
C ASP A 189 8.95 9.08 6.47
N ASP A 190 9.90 8.98 7.42
CA ASP A 190 11.16 8.29 7.19
C ASP A 190 11.51 7.28 8.29
N THR A 191 12.33 6.30 7.94
CA THR A 191 12.89 5.34 8.89
C THR A 191 14.35 5.08 8.56
N SER A 192 15.16 4.83 9.60
CA SER A 192 16.54 4.42 9.39
C SER A 192 16.62 3.08 8.67
N VAL A 193 17.64 2.91 7.83
CA VAL A 193 17.95 1.66 7.12
C VAL A 193 19.45 1.38 7.24
N ARG A 194 19.88 0.16 6.93
CA ARG A 194 21.31 -0.20 6.84
C ARG A 194 21.64 -0.61 5.41
N MET A 195 22.72 -0.03 4.87
CA MET A 195 23.30 -0.38 3.58
C MET A 195 24.78 -0.66 3.80
N LEU A 196 25.22 -1.89 3.50
CA LEU A 196 26.60 -2.32 3.80
C LEU A 196 27.63 -1.46 3.08
N SER A 197 27.42 -1.17 1.78
CA SER A 197 28.31 -0.28 1.01
C SER A 197 28.48 1.09 1.68
N LEU A 198 27.39 1.73 2.11
CA LEU A 198 27.44 3.01 2.80
C LEU A 198 28.02 2.92 4.22
N MET A 199 27.87 1.77 4.87
CA MET A 199 28.52 1.54 6.20
C MET A 199 30.03 1.46 6.05
N ASP A 200 30.56 0.82 5.01
CA ASP A 200 31.98 0.73 4.70
C ASP A 200 32.56 2.12 4.36
N GLU A 201 31.81 2.92 3.56
CA GLU A 201 32.16 4.32 3.34
C GLU A 201 32.20 5.13 4.64
N ASN A 202 31.20 4.95 5.52
CA ASN A 202 31.16 5.63 6.83
C ASN A 202 32.36 5.26 7.71
N LEU A 203 32.83 4.01 7.68
CA LEU A 203 34.05 3.60 8.38
C LEU A 203 35.27 4.34 7.83
N THR A 204 35.38 4.44 6.50
CA THR A 204 36.44 5.19 5.82
C THR A 204 36.39 6.67 6.18
N MET A 205 35.21 7.31 6.15
CA MET A 205 35.04 8.71 6.54
C MET A 205 35.44 8.96 8.01
N ARG A 206 35.11 8.05 8.92
CA ARG A 206 35.50 8.15 10.35
C ARG A 206 37.00 8.07 10.51
N ALA A 207 37.67 7.11 9.88
CA ALA A 207 39.12 6.99 9.91
C ALA A 207 39.83 8.26 9.37
N GLN A 208 39.31 8.84 8.29
CA GLN A 208 39.82 10.09 7.70
C GLN A 208 39.60 11.29 8.64
N ALA A 209 38.44 11.39 9.31
CA ALA A 209 38.16 12.45 10.29
C ALA A 209 39.10 12.34 11.47
N GLU A 210 39.31 11.14 12.02
CA GLU A 210 40.23 10.88 13.12
C GLU A 210 41.67 11.27 12.76
N ALA A 211 42.13 10.89 11.55
CA ALA A 211 43.44 11.27 11.03
C ALA A 211 43.62 12.80 10.91
N ARG A 212 42.52 13.56 10.78
CA ARG A 212 42.50 15.04 10.75
C ARG A 212 42.29 15.66 12.17
N GLY A 213 42.19 14.85 13.22
CA GLY A 213 41.92 15.33 14.58
C GLY A 213 40.47 15.75 14.84
N LEU A 214 39.52 15.31 13.99
CA LEU A 214 38.10 15.59 14.14
C LEU A 214 37.44 14.46 14.94
N SER A 215 36.49 14.80 15.80
CA SER A 215 35.74 13.82 16.62
C SER A 215 34.68 13.06 15.80
N ARG A 216 34.32 13.55 14.64
CA ARG A 216 33.31 12.93 13.71
C ARG A 216 33.54 13.39 12.27
N PRO A 217 33.08 12.62 11.28
CA PRO A 217 33.09 13.05 9.90
C PRO A 217 32.32 14.36 9.70
N THR A 218 32.73 15.15 8.72
CA THR A 218 32.03 16.36 8.27
C THR A 218 30.87 15.98 7.35
N GLU A 219 31.02 14.86 6.66
CA GLU A 219 30.03 14.32 5.72
C GLU A 219 28.92 13.56 6.48
N ARG A 220 27.76 13.48 5.83
CA ARG A 220 26.59 12.78 6.37
C ARG A 220 26.79 11.26 6.38
N THR A 221 26.51 10.64 7.53
CA THR A 221 26.66 9.19 7.74
C THR A 221 25.33 8.45 7.93
N GLY A 222 24.21 9.16 8.06
CA GLY A 222 22.87 8.59 8.20
C GLY A 222 22.39 7.89 6.91
N MET A 223 21.53 6.89 7.08
CA MET A 223 20.90 6.15 5.98
C MET A 223 19.43 5.96 6.30
N PHE A 224 18.56 6.32 5.36
CA PHE A 224 17.12 6.41 5.56
C PHE A 224 16.35 5.80 4.39
N THR A 225 15.14 5.36 4.67
CA THR A 225 14.11 5.13 3.66
C THR A 225 12.96 6.08 3.92
N THR A 226 12.65 6.92 2.95
CA THR A 226 11.50 7.81 2.94
C THR A 226 10.33 7.14 2.25
N ALA A 227 9.12 7.29 2.78
CA ALA A 227 7.87 7.00 2.11
C ALA A 227 7.12 8.31 1.85
N LEU A 228 6.69 8.54 0.61
CA LEU A 228 5.78 9.62 0.21
C LEU A 228 4.49 8.98 -0.30
N VAL A 229 3.36 9.32 0.31
CA VAL A 229 2.03 8.93 -0.14
C VAL A 229 1.33 10.16 -0.66
N VAL A 230 1.11 10.22 -1.95
CA VAL A 230 0.66 11.42 -2.65
C VAL A 230 -0.73 11.23 -3.23
N GLN A 231 -1.63 12.14 -2.90
CA GLN A 231 -2.95 12.21 -3.52
C GLN A 231 -2.88 13.09 -4.78
N VAL A 232 -3.30 12.54 -5.91
CA VAL A 232 -3.38 13.23 -7.21
C VAL A 232 -4.81 13.04 -7.75
N GLY A 233 -5.69 13.99 -7.51
CA GLY A 233 -7.12 13.81 -7.74
C GLY A 233 -7.68 12.62 -6.94
N GLU A 234 -8.30 11.66 -7.62
CA GLU A 234 -8.83 10.43 -6.99
C GLU A 234 -7.78 9.31 -6.83
N ARG A 235 -6.53 9.55 -7.18
CA ARG A 235 -5.47 8.53 -7.22
C ARG A 235 -4.48 8.73 -6.10
N THR A 236 -4.03 7.61 -5.53
CA THR A 236 -2.97 7.60 -4.53
C THR A 236 -1.72 6.96 -5.13
N ILE A 237 -0.61 7.71 -5.11
CA ILE A 237 0.71 7.27 -5.57
C ILE A 237 1.59 7.11 -4.34
N CYS A 238 2.24 5.94 -4.22
CA CYS A 238 3.22 5.69 -3.17
C CYS A 238 4.62 5.65 -3.77
N LEU A 239 5.52 6.47 -3.24
CA LEU A 239 6.93 6.51 -3.64
C LEU A 239 7.81 6.21 -2.45
N TYR A 240 8.88 5.44 -2.69
CA TYR A 240 9.88 5.15 -1.69
C TYR A 240 11.27 5.52 -2.20
N TYR A 241 12.07 6.09 -1.31
CA TYR A 241 13.45 6.46 -1.60
C TYR A 241 14.37 5.97 -0.48
N SER A 242 15.43 5.29 -0.84
CA SER A 242 16.39 4.77 0.13
C SER A 242 17.79 5.27 -0.18
N GLY A 243 18.46 5.88 0.81
CA GLY A 243 19.78 6.47 0.65
C GLY A 243 20.20 7.32 1.84
N ARG A 244 21.03 8.33 1.61
CA ARG A 244 21.49 9.28 2.62
C ARG A 244 20.53 10.45 2.86
N SER A 245 19.57 10.66 1.96
CA SER A 245 18.61 11.77 2.03
C SER A 245 17.49 11.49 3.01
N HIS A 246 17.08 12.52 3.75
CA HIS A 246 15.89 12.51 4.60
C HIS A 246 14.60 12.80 3.80
N ALA A 247 13.45 12.64 4.43
CA ALA A 247 12.15 12.87 3.82
C ALA A 247 12.01 14.29 3.26
N GLY A 248 12.47 15.32 3.96
CA GLY A 248 12.41 16.70 3.46
C GLY A 248 13.22 16.93 2.19
N GLU A 249 14.39 16.27 2.04
CA GLU A 249 15.22 16.39 0.83
C GLU A 249 14.62 15.62 -0.36
N ASN A 250 14.10 14.42 -0.10
CA ASN A 250 13.41 13.64 -1.13
C ASN A 250 12.14 14.35 -1.62
N LEU A 251 11.38 14.95 -0.69
CA LEU A 251 10.23 15.77 -1.02
C LEU A 251 10.62 16.98 -1.87
N LYS A 252 11.70 17.68 -1.48
CA LYS A 252 12.22 18.81 -2.24
C LYS A 252 12.54 18.41 -3.67
N ALA A 253 13.31 17.34 -3.87
CA ALA A 253 13.68 16.82 -5.18
C ALA A 253 12.43 16.44 -6.02
N LEU A 254 11.39 15.86 -5.38
CA LEU A 254 10.13 15.59 -6.04
C LEU A 254 9.44 16.87 -6.49
N LEU A 255 9.33 17.88 -5.61
CA LEU A 255 8.63 19.14 -5.89
C LEU A 255 9.36 20.02 -6.93
N GLU A 256 10.64 19.84 -7.18
CA GLU A 256 11.36 20.47 -8.30
C GLU A 256 10.75 20.12 -9.67
N GLN A 257 10.02 19.00 -9.76
CA GLN A 257 9.30 18.55 -10.96
C GLN A 257 7.85 19.10 -11.01
N ARG A 258 7.41 19.91 -10.01
CA ARG A 258 6.06 20.46 -9.96
C ARG A 258 5.87 21.53 -10.98
N GLN A 259 4.76 21.50 -11.72
CA GLN A 259 4.40 22.51 -12.70
C GLN A 259 4.06 23.85 -12.03
N ALA A 260 4.51 24.94 -12.66
CA ALA A 260 4.16 26.28 -12.20
C ALA A 260 2.66 26.55 -12.36
N GLY A 261 2.09 27.30 -11.41
CA GLY A 261 0.68 27.71 -11.44
C GLY A 261 -0.30 26.75 -10.76
N LEU A 262 0.18 25.62 -10.25
CA LEU A 262 -0.62 24.76 -9.38
C LEU A 262 -0.69 25.33 -7.96
N ASP A 263 -1.81 25.10 -7.27
CA ASP A 263 -1.97 25.42 -5.85
C ASP A 263 -0.89 24.77 -5.01
N LYS A 264 -0.55 25.37 -3.87
CA LYS A 264 0.41 24.83 -2.92
C LYS A 264 -0.10 23.49 -2.38
N PRO A 265 0.69 22.40 -2.43
CA PRO A 265 0.28 21.12 -1.89
C PRO A 265 0.28 21.16 -0.36
N PHE A 266 -0.61 20.42 0.27
CA PHE A 266 -0.49 20.06 1.67
C PHE A 266 0.62 19.05 1.86
N VAL A 267 1.46 19.28 2.86
CA VAL A 267 2.48 18.29 3.29
C VAL A 267 2.24 17.95 4.75
N MET A 268 1.87 16.70 4.99
CA MET A 268 1.64 16.12 6.31
C MET A 268 2.86 15.30 6.74
N SER A 269 3.43 15.64 7.90
CA SER A 269 4.56 14.92 8.48
C SER A 269 4.48 14.91 10.02
N ASP A 270 5.41 14.21 10.67
CA ASP A 270 5.75 14.50 12.05
C ASP A 270 6.45 15.89 12.14
N ALA A 271 6.50 16.43 13.36
CA ALA A 271 7.13 17.75 13.59
C ALA A 271 8.66 17.67 13.71
N LEU A 272 9.34 16.68 13.11
CA LEU A 272 10.79 16.58 13.13
C LEU A 272 11.41 17.49 12.05
N SER A 273 12.29 18.39 12.46
CA SER A 273 12.92 19.37 11.56
C SER A 273 13.61 18.76 10.33
N ARG A 274 14.13 17.55 10.43
CA ARG A 274 14.75 16.82 9.31
C ARG A 274 13.74 16.39 8.23
N ASN A 275 12.47 16.26 8.58
CA ASN A 275 11.38 15.92 7.68
C ASN A 275 10.74 17.15 7.04
N GLU A 276 11.19 18.33 7.41
CA GLU A 276 10.68 19.58 6.85
C GLU A 276 11.47 20.00 5.61
N ALA A 277 10.78 20.08 4.47
CA ALA A 277 11.28 20.84 3.34
C ALA A 277 11.11 22.34 3.66
N ASN A 278 12.22 23.10 3.70
CA ASN A 278 12.19 24.54 3.89
C ASN A 278 11.77 25.24 2.59
N GLU A 279 10.49 25.12 2.19
CA GLU A 279 9.98 25.73 0.97
C GLU A 279 8.73 26.54 1.24
N ASP A 280 8.74 27.81 0.76
CA ASP A 280 7.58 28.71 0.79
C ASP A 280 6.42 28.25 -0.14
N GLY A 281 6.67 27.20 -0.94
CA GLY A 281 5.76 26.67 -1.96
C GLY A 281 4.76 25.64 -1.48
N LEU A 282 4.61 25.34 -0.17
CA LEU A 282 3.75 24.30 0.37
C LEU A 282 2.94 24.75 1.60
N ILE A 283 1.89 24.01 1.92
CA ILE A 283 1.09 24.16 3.14
C ILE A 283 1.47 23.05 4.11
N ARG A 284 2.27 23.39 5.11
CA ARG A 284 2.77 22.42 6.10
C ARG A 284 1.69 22.07 7.11
N CYS A 285 1.46 20.77 7.32
CA CYS A 285 0.61 20.22 8.37
C CYS A 285 1.41 19.26 9.23
N HIS A 286 1.22 19.33 10.56
CA HIS A 286 1.84 18.37 11.47
C HIS A 286 0.81 17.38 12.02
N CYS A 287 1.26 16.17 12.24
CA CYS A 287 0.44 15.05 12.69
C CYS A 287 0.02 15.25 14.15
N LEU A 288 -1.29 15.41 14.37
CA LEU A 288 -1.84 15.57 15.72
C LEU A 288 -1.65 14.30 16.57
N ALA A 289 -1.62 13.11 15.94
CA ALA A 289 -1.36 11.85 16.63
C ALA A 289 0.06 11.80 17.23
N HIS A 290 1.07 12.38 16.55
CA HIS A 290 2.41 12.52 17.11
C HIS A 290 2.46 13.53 18.26
N GLY A 291 1.72 14.64 18.15
CA GLY A 291 1.53 15.57 19.26
C GLY A 291 0.92 14.88 20.50
N ARG A 292 -0.12 14.06 20.31
CA ARG A 292 -0.76 13.28 21.38
C ARG A 292 0.21 12.27 22.01
N ARG A 293 1.03 11.60 21.20
CA ARG A 293 1.95 10.56 21.66
C ARG A 293 2.94 11.08 22.69
N GLN A 294 3.40 12.33 22.58
CA GLN A 294 4.32 12.93 23.55
C GLN A 294 3.72 12.95 24.96
N PHE A 295 2.41 13.12 25.10
CA PHE A 295 1.71 13.06 26.37
C PHE A 295 1.41 11.61 26.79
N SER A 296 1.03 10.73 25.86
CA SER A 296 0.81 9.31 26.19
C SER A 296 2.07 8.63 26.71
N ASP A 297 3.26 9.02 26.22
CA ASP A 297 4.55 8.48 26.68
C ASP A 297 4.92 8.99 28.11
N LEU A 298 4.21 9.98 28.64
CA LEU A 298 4.41 10.58 29.95
C LEU A 298 3.30 10.27 30.96
N GLU A 299 2.25 9.53 30.56
CA GLU A 299 1.05 9.25 31.35
C GLU A 299 1.38 8.56 32.70
N ASP A 300 2.39 7.69 32.73
CA ASP A 300 2.84 7.02 33.98
C ASP A 300 3.44 8.00 35.01
N VAL A 301 3.96 9.15 34.54
CA VAL A 301 4.66 10.14 35.41
C VAL A 301 3.77 11.33 35.74
N PHE A 302 2.91 11.75 34.80
CA PHE A 302 2.03 12.90 34.90
C PHE A 302 0.59 12.51 34.50
N PRO A 303 -0.07 11.58 35.21
CA PRO A 303 -1.33 10.98 34.78
C PRO A 303 -2.48 12.00 34.63
N GLU A 304 -2.62 12.94 35.57
CA GLU A 304 -3.73 13.91 35.57
C GLU A 304 -3.60 14.89 34.40
N GLU A 305 -2.42 15.47 34.19
CA GLU A 305 -2.16 16.44 33.14
C GLU A 305 -2.21 15.81 31.75
N CYS A 306 -1.60 14.62 31.61
CA CYS A 306 -1.60 13.90 30.35
C CYS A 306 -3.01 13.45 29.95
N GLN A 307 -3.82 13.01 30.90
CA GLN A 307 -5.20 12.59 30.62
C GLN A 307 -6.04 13.72 30.05
N VAL A 308 -5.89 14.96 30.52
CA VAL A 308 -6.60 16.13 29.97
C VAL A 308 -6.30 16.28 28.47
N VAL A 309 -5.03 16.21 28.08
CA VAL A 309 -4.64 16.34 26.67
C VAL A 309 -5.09 15.14 25.84
N ILE A 310 -4.90 13.93 26.37
CA ILE A 310 -5.27 12.69 25.66
C ILE A 310 -6.75 12.62 25.38
N GLU A 311 -7.59 12.99 26.35
CA GLU A 311 -9.05 12.95 26.23
C GLU A 311 -9.57 14.03 25.27
N ALA A 312 -9.01 15.26 25.33
CA ALA A 312 -9.36 16.33 24.40
C ALA A 312 -9.02 15.93 22.95
N LEU A 313 -7.81 15.39 22.72
CA LEU A 313 -7.42 14.97 21.37
C LEU A 313 -8.17 13.72 20.90
N LYS A 314 -8.56 12.81 21.79
CA LYS A 314 -9.42 11.67 21.46
C LYS A 314 -10.75 12.13 20.88
N GLN A 315 -11.42 13.12 21.50
CA GLN A 315 -12.68 13.67 20.98
C GLN A 315 -12.47 14.26 19.55
N VAL A 316 -11.35 14.93 19.30
CA VAL A 316 -11.02 15.45 17.96
C VAL A 316 -10.88 14.31 16.95
N PHE A 317 -10.23 13.20 17.31
CA PHE A 317 -10.11 12.03 16.43
C PHE A 317 -11.46 11.34 16.22
N ASP A 318 -12.30 11.24 17.26
CA ASP A 318 -13.64 10.67 17.14
C ASP A 318 -14.50 11.50 16.16
N HIS A 319 -14.39 12.83 16.18
CA HIS A 319 -15.04 13.72 15.21
C HIS A 319 -14.50 13.52 13.79
N ASP A 320 -13.19 13.29 13.64
CA ASP A 320 -12.59 13.03 12.32
C ASP A 320 -13.03 11.69 11.75
N ASP A 321 -13.12 10.66 12.57
CA ASP A 321 -13.63 9.34 12.20
C ASP A 321 -15.11 9.45 11.78
N GLU A 322 -15.93 10.19 12.51
CA GLU A 322 -17.33 10.44 12.13
C GLU A 322 -17.44 11.17 10.79
N ALA A 323 -16.63 12.21 10.57
CA ALA A 323 -16.61 12.95 9.30
C ALA A 323 -16.20 12.05 8.13
N ARG A 324 -15.31 11.09 8.36
CA ARG A 324 -14.85 10.11 7.38
C ARG A 324 -15.92 9.05 7.11
N ASP A 325 -16.55 8.50 8.14
CA ASP A 325 -17.60 7.49 8.02
C ASP A 325 -18.82 8.03 7.27
N GLN A 326 -19.14 9.30 7.49
CA GLN A 326 -20.19 10.02 6.77
C GLN A 326 -19.76 10.51 5.37
N GLN A 327 -18.53 10.22 4.94
CA GLN A 327 -17.99 10.64 3.64
C GLN A 327 -18.17 12.13 3.35
N MET A 328 -17.95 12.97 4.35
CA MET A 328 -18.11 14.41 4.24
C MET A 328 -17.14 14.99 3.19
N SER A 329 -17.63 15.89 2.33
CA SER A 329 -16.74 16.64 1.44
C SER A 329 -15.74 17.49 2.25
N PRO A 330 -14.57 17.84 1.70
CA PRO A 330 -13.55 18.61 2.40
C PRO A 330 -14.10 19.91 3.05
N ALA A 331 -14.99 20.64 2.37
CA ALA A 331 -15.62 21.84 2.90
C ALA A 331 -16.58 21.54 4.07
N LYS A 332 -17.38 20.47 3.97
CA LYS A 332 -18.27 20.03 5.07
C LYS A 332 -17.46 19.55 6.27
N ARG A 333 -16.37 18.81 6.04
CA ARG A 333 -15.45 18.35 7.10
C ARG A 333 -14.85 19.54 7.85
N LEU A 334 -14.40 20.58 7.14
CA LEU A 334 -13.92 21.80 7.78
C LEU A 334 -14.99 22.44 8.68
N THR A 335 -16.22 22.66 8.17
CA THR A 335 -17.32 23.23 8.95
C THR A 335 -17.66 22.37 10.16
N TYR A 336 -17.64 21.05 10.00
CA TYR A 336 -17.89 20.09 11.10
C TYR A 336 -16.83 20.22 12.19
N HIS A 337 -15.54 20.23 11.83
CA HIS A 337 -14.46 20.43 12.79
C HIS A 337 -14.50 21.82 13.45
N GLN A 338 -14.87 22.88 12.72
CA GLN A 338 -15.04 24.21 13.30
C GLN A 338 -16.16 24.24 14.35
N SER A 339 -17.24 23.47 14.16
CA SER A 339 -18.35 23.44 15.11
C SER A 339 -18.06 22.54 16.32
N HIS A 340 -17.33 21.43 16.16
CA HIS A 340 -17.20 20.38 17.18
C HIS A 340 -15.79 20.29 17.76
N SER A 341 -14.77 20.34 16.93
CA SER A 341 -13.37 20.17 17.38
C SER A 341 -12.72 21.48 17.80
N GLN A 342 -13.05 22.60 17.17
CA GLN A 342 -12.43 23.88 17.48
C GLN A 342 -12.65 24.33 18.93
N PRO A 343 -13.85 24.26 19.52
CA PRO A 343 -14.04 24.63 20.93
C PRO A 343 -13.14 23.81 21.88
N ILE A 344 -12.98 22.50 21.61
CA ILE A 344 -12.12 21.61 22.37
C ILE A 344 -10.66 22.02 22.26
N MET A 345 -10.18 22.31 21.04
CA MET A 345 -8.81 22.73 20.79
C MET A 345 -8.53 24.11 21.40
N ASP A 346 -9.47 25.04 21.36
CA ASP A 346 -9.34 26.38 21.99
C ASP A 346 -9.29 26.28 23.52
N GLU A 347 -10.04 25.36 24.10
CA GLU A 347 -9.96 25.09 25.55
C GLU A 347 -8.63 24.44 25.93
N LEU A 348 -8.20 23.42 25.16
CA LEU A 348 -6.90 22.77 25.36
C LEU A 348 -5.76 23.79 25.26
N LYS A 349 -5.79 24.70 24.27
CA LYS A 349 -4.75 25.74 24.13
C LYS A 349 -4.66 26.63 25.38
N ARG A 350 -5.81 27.07 25.89
CA ARG A 350 -5.87 27.89 27.11
C ARG A 350 -5.37 27.11 28.33
N TRP A 351 -5.73 25.85 28.43
CA TRP A 351 -5.28 25.00 29.52
C TRP A 351 -3.77 24.78 29.50
N LEU A 352 -3.19 24.46 28.34
CA LEU A 352 -1.73 24.30 28.16
C LEU A 352 -0.97 25.60 28.53
N GLN A 353 -1.50 26.75 28.11
CA GLN A 353 -0.89 28.04 28.45
C GLN A 353 -0.91 28.28 29.98
N LYS A 354 -2.04 27.99 30.61
CA LYS A 354 -2.21 28.13 32.06
C LYS A 354 -1.23 27.26 32.87
N GLN A 355 -0.93 26.03 32.39
CA GLN A 355 0.06 25.17 33.06
C GLN A 355 1.45 25.85 33.22
N LEU A 356 1.84 26.66 32.24
CA LEU A 356 3.09 27.37 32.22
C LEU A 356 3.00 28.72 32.97
N ASP A 357 1.96 29.50 32.74
CA ASP A 357 1.80 30.85 33.32
C ASP A 357 1.59 30.81 34.83
N ASP A 358 0.83 29.85 35.34
CA ASP A 358 0.61 29.65 36.78
C ASP A 358 1.71 28.83 37.45
N HIS A 359 2.79 28.49 36.72
CA HIS A 359 3.92 27.68 37.22
C HIS A 359 3.51 26.30 37.76
N LEU A 360 2.44 25.69 37.24
CA LEU A 360 1.99 24.38 37.64
C LEU A 360 2.87 23.26 37.09
N VAL A 361 3.55 23.52 35.98
CA VAL A 361 4.50 22.62 35.33
C VAL A 361 5.85 23.29 35.18
N GLU A 362 6.92 22.59 35.58
CA GLU A 362 8.30 23.08 35.41
C GLU A 362 8.67 23.04 33.91
N PRO A 363 9.10 24.19 33.30
CA PRO A 363 9.31 24.32 31.87
C PRO A 363 10.34 23.34 31.28
N ASN A 364 11.39 22.94 32.02
CA ASN A 364 12.41 22.00 31.55
C ASN A 364 12.06 20.53 31.82
N SER A 365 10.96 20.27 32.55
CA SER A 365 10.47 18.92 32.76
C SER A 365 10.09 18.25 31.42
N ALA A 366 9.90 16.94 31.42
CA ALA A 366 9.45 16.23 30.24
C ALA A 366 8.05 16.73 29.78
N LEU A 367 7.14 16.98 30.73
CA LEU A 367 5.80 17.52 30.46
C LEU A 367 5.86 18.96 29.93
N GLY A 368 6.70 19.82 30.55
CA GLY A 368 6.91 21.19 30.08
C GLY A 368 7.41 21.25 28.64
N LYS A 369 8.35 20.38 28.27
CA LYS A 369 8.85 20.24 26.89
C LYS A 369 7.78 19.77 25.92
N ALA A 370 6.92 18.83 26.32
CA ALA A 370 5.80 18.38 25.50
C ALA A 370 4.78 19.51 25.26
N ILE A 371 4.48 20.31 26.28
CA ILE A 371 3.60 21.50 26.18
C ILE A 371 4.22 22.52 25.23
N PHE A 372 5.50 22.88 25.38
CA PHE A 372 6.19 23.81 24.49
C PHE A 372 6.22 23.31 23.03
N SER A 373 6.48 22.02 22.84
CA SER A 373 6.47 21.42 21.52
C SER A 373 5.10 21.54 20.85
N MET A 374 4.02 21.22 21.58
CA MET A 374 2.65 21.33 21.05
C MET A 374 2.27 22.79 20.76
N GLN A 375 2.61 23.71 21.64
CA GLN A 375 2.33 25.15 21.42
C GLN A 375 3.14 25.71 20.25
N GLY A 376 4.42 25.33 20.12
CA GLY A 376 5.29 25.79 19.05
C GLY A 376 4.81 25.36 17.65
N HIS A 377 4.11 24.23 17.58
CA HIS A 377 3.55 23.71 16.32
C HIS A 377 2.04 23.91 16.22
N TRP A 378 1.43 24.72 17.09
CA TRP A 378 -0.03 24.83 17.20
C TRP A 378 -0.73 25.13 15.88
N GLU A 379 -0.23 26.10 15.13
CA GLU A 379 -0.80 26.51 13.84
C GLU A 379 -0.82 25.35 12.84
N THR A 380 0.31 24.63 12.74
CA THR A 380 0.46 23.50 11.79
C THR A 380 -0.30 22.24 12.24
N LEU A 381 -0.46 22.04 13.55
CA LEU A 381 -1.27 20.97 14.12
C LEU A 381 -2.78 21.20 13.96
N THR A 382 -3.22 22.48 13.88
CA THR A 382 -4.64 22.87 13.84
C THR A 382 -5.11 23.36 12.47
N ARG A 383 -4.34 23.19 11.40
CA ARG A 383 -4.72 23.63 10.05
C ARG A 383 -6.00 23.01 9.54
N PHE A 384 -6.36 21.84 10.00
CA PHE A 384 -7.64 21.18 9.69
C PHE A 384 -8.87 21.95 10.19
N LEU A 385 -8.68 22.93 11.10
CA LEU A 385 -9.71 23.87 11.57
C LEU A 385 -9.84 25.13 10.71
N SER A 386 -8.86 25.39 9.84
CA SER A 386 -8.79 26.68 9.12
C SER A 386 -8.71 26.54 7.60
N ILE A 387 -8.22 25.42 7.06
CA ILE A 387 -7.99 25.24 5.64
C ILE A 387 -8.74 24.01 5.13
N VAL A 388 -9.54 24.21 4.07
CA VAL A 388 -10.30 23.13 3.42
C VAL A 388 -9.33 22.05 2.91
N GLY A 389 -9.55 20.79 3.29
CA GLY A 389 -8.75 19.66 2.81
C GLY A 389 -7.48 19.36 3.63
N ALA A 390 -7.14 20.20 4.63
CA ALA A 390 -6.01 19.92 5.51
C ALA A 390 -6.25 18.65 6.33
N PRO A 391 -5.28 17.70 6.38
CA PRO A 391 -5.40 16.45 7.13
C PRO A 391 -5.16 16.66 8.63
N VAL A 392 -5.65 15.71 9.45
CA VAL A 392 -5.47 15.73 10.92
C VAL A 392 -4.25 14.93 11.33
N ASP A 393 -3.96 13.82 10.65
CA ASP A 393 -2.91 12.88 11.00
C ASP A 393 -2.09 12.39 9.80
N ASN A 394 -0.99 11.69 10.11
CA ASN A 394 -0.06 11.09 9.12
C ASN A 394 -0.22 9.56 9.00
N ASN A 395 -1.34 9.00 9.40
CA ASN A 395 -1.56 7.54 9.41
C ASN A 395 -1.33 6.87 8.04
N LEU A 396 -1.55 7.58 6.94
CA LEU A 396 -1.27 7.07 5.58
C LEU A 396 0.23 6.90 5.35
N GLY A 397 1.05 7.90 5.68
CA GLY A 397 2.51 7.82 5.58
C GLY A 397 3.08 6.70 6.46
N GLU A 398 2.64 6.63 7.72
CA GLU A 398 3.07 5.60 8.66
C GLU A 398 2.73 4.18 8.18
N ARG A 399 1.52 3.97 7.65
CA ARG A 399 1.11 2.66 7.10
C ARG A 399 1.94 2.27 5.89
N ALA A 400 2.23 3.22 5.00
CA ALA A 400 3.07 2.98 3.85
C ALA A 400 4.48 2.54 4.28
N LEU A 401 5.06 3.23 5.25
CA LEU A 401 6.40 2.92 5.76
C LEU A 401 6.50 1.52 6.40
N LYS A 402 5.39 0.94 6.88
CA LYS A 402 5.36 -0.42 7.45
C LYS A 402 5.84 -1.50 6.49
N LEU A 403 5.73 -1.32 5.17
CA LEU A 403 6.29 -2.26 4.19
C LEU A 403 7.82 -2.35 4.32
N PHE A 404 8.50 -1.22 4.36
CA PHE A 404 9.96 -1.16 4.54
C PHE A 404 10.39 -1.54 5.95
N ILE A 405 9.66 -1.13 6.99
CA ILE A 405 9.95 -1.52 8.38
C ILE A 405 9.91 -3.04 8.53
N ARG A 406 8.94 -3.72 7.93
CA ARG A 406 8.84 -5.19 7.93
C ARG A 406 10.03 -5.82 7.22
N GLN A 407 10.38 -5.32 6.04
CA GLN A 407 11.55 -5.78 5.30
C GLN A 407 12.85 -5.57 6.11
N ARG A 408 13.05 -4.39 6.70
CA ARG A 408 14.20 -4.11 7.57
C ARG A 408 14.29 -5.07 8.76
N LYS A 409 13.17 -5.36 9.44
CA LYS A 409 13.13 -6.28 10.57
C LYS A 409 13.47 -7.72 10.16
N ASN A 410 13.08 -8.14 8.97
CA ASN A 410 13.29 -9.49 8.48
C ASN A 410 14.67 -9.69 7.83
N SER A 411 15.14 -8.71 7.05
CA SER A 411 16.34 -8.81 6.20
C SER A 411 17.52 -8.02 6.71
N LEU A 412 17.34 -7.15 7.72
CA LEU A 412 18.32 -6.39 8.46
C LEU A 412 19.04 -5.28 7.67
N PHE A 413 19.42 -5.50 6.40
CA PHE A 413 20.22 -4.56 5.60
C PHE A 413 19.97 -4.75 4.08
N PHE A 414 20.39 -3.77 3.31
CA PHE A 414 20.69 -3.87 1.89
C PHE A 414 22.21 -4.02 1.68
N VAL A 415 22.64 -4.74 0.66
CA VAL A 415 24.07 -4.90 0.36
C VAL A 415 24.62 -3.62 -0.27
N THR A 416 23.91 -3.05 -1.25
CA THR A 416 24.31 -1.86 -2.01
C THR A 416 23.19 -0.84 -2.12
N GLU A 417 23.52 0.40 -2.48
CA GLU A 417 22.54 1.44 -2.82
C GLU A 417 21.67 1.02 -4.03
N HIS A 418 22.27 0.33 -5.01
CA HIS A 418 21.52 -0.21 -6.15
C HIS A 418 20.43 -1.18 -5.69
N SER A 419 20.76 -2.10 -4.76
CA SER A 419 19.75 -3.03 -4.21
C SER A 419 18.64 -2.32 -3.42
N ALA A 420 18.96 -1.21 -2.78
CA ALA A 420 17.98 -0.37 -2.10
C ALA A 420 17.11 0.43 -3.09
N SER A 421 17.68 0.87 -4.21
CA SER A 421 16.95 1.53 -5.31
C SER A 421 15.94 0.59 -5.97
N ILE A 422 16.34 -0.63 -6.32
CA ILE A 422 15.42 -1.66 -6.86
C ILE A 422 14.28 -1.95 -5.86
N ALA A 423 14.59 -2.04 -4.57
CA ALA A 423 13.57 -2.19 -3.52
C ALA A 423 12.60 -1.01 -3.49
N SER A 424 13.11 0.21 -3.61
CA SER A 424 12.31 1.44 -3.64
C SER A 424 11.36 1.46 -4.84
N VAL A 425 11.86 1.19 -6.04
CA VAL A 425 11.06 1.11 -7.28
C VAL A 425 9.95 0.07 -7.15
N LEU A 426 10.30 -1.17 -6.84
CA LEU A 426 9.33 -2.26 -6.78
C LEU A 426 8.30 -2.08 -5.65
N THR A 427 8.71 -1.58 -4.48
CA THR A 427 7.77 -1.29 -3.39
C THR A 427 6.83 -0.16 -3.76
N SER A 428 7.29 0.87 -4.48
CA SER A 428 6.47 1.97 -4.97
C SER A 428 5.38 1.48 -5.93
N LEU A 429 5.74 0.64 -6.89
CA LEU A 429 4.79 0.06 -7.83
C LEU A 429 3.78 -0.85 -7.13
N ILE A 430 4.26 -1.73 -6.24
CA ILE A 430 3.40 -2.63 -5.46
C ILE A 430 2.40 -1.83 -4.62
N ALA A 431 2.86 -0.84 -3.87
CA ALA A 431 2.00 -0.02 -3.01
C ALA A 431 0.99 0.80 -3.83
N THR A 432 1.43 1.39 -4.94
CA THR A 432 0.54 2.14 -5.85
C THR A 432 -0.52 1.25 -6.48
N CYS A 433 -0.18 0.02 -6.91
CA CYS A 433 -1.15 -0.96 -7.40
C CYS A 433 -2.20 -1.32 -6.34
N LEU A 434 -1.78 -1.52 -5.08
CA LEU A 434 -2.69 -1.85 -3.99
C LEU A 434 -3.69 -0.71 -3.73
N HIS A 435 -3.23 0.55 -3.74
CA HIS A 435 -4.12 1.72 -3.62
C HIS A 435 -5.05 1.88 -4.82
N ALA A 436 -4.60 1.51 -6.02
CA ALA A 436 -5.41 1.52 -7.22
C ALA A 436 -6.37 0.32 -7.36
N GLY A 437 -6.35 -0.65 -6.43
CA GLY A 437 -7.13 -1.88 -6.52
C GLY A 437 -6.71 -2.80 -7.67
N VAL A 438 -5.46 -2.70 -8.12
CA VAL A 438 -4.89 -3.43 -9.26
C VAL A 438 -4.19 -4.68 -8.78
N ASN A 439 -4.36 -5.78 -9.50
CA ASN A 439 -3.64 -7.03 -9.21
C ASN A 439 -2.13 -6.84 -9.50
N VAL A 440 -1.35 -6.81 -8.43
CA VAL A 440 0.11 -6.58 -8.49
C VAL A 440 0.82 -7.62 -9.34
N LEU A 441 0.44 -8.91 -9.21
CA LEU A 441 1.08 -10.00 -9.95
C LEU A 441 0.87 -9.84 -11.47
N GLU A 442 -0.38 -9.64 -11.89
CA GLU A 442 -0.70 -9.48 -13.31
C GLU A 442 -0.07 -8.18 -13.88
N TYR A 443 -0.01 -7.13 -13.07
CA TYR A 443 0.64 -5.89 -13.47
C TYR A 443 2.16 -6.07 -13.71
N LEU A 444 2.87 -6.66 -12.75
CA LEU A 444 4.31 -6.90 -12.91
C LEU A 444 4.62 -7.89 -14.04
N VAL A 445 3.74 -8.85 -14.32
CA VAL A 445 3.85 -9.74 -15.48
C VAL A 445 3.70 -8.93 -16.77
N ALA A 446 2.66 -8.11 -16.88
CA ALA A 446 2.40 -7.30 -18.07
C ALA A 446 3.57 -6.35 -18.41
N LEU A 447 4.17 -5.70 -17.41
CA LEU A 447 5.35 -4.84 -17.63
C LEU A 447 6.54 -5.61 -18.22
N GLN A 448 6.72 -6.88 -17.87
CA GLN A 448 7.80 -7.72 -18.38
C GLN A 448 7.51 -8.23 -19.80
N GLU A 449 6.28 -8.67 -20.06
CA GLU A 449 5.87 -9.19 -21.36
C GLU A 449 5.85 -8.11 -22.43
N HIS A 450 5.53 -6.87 -22.05
CA HIS A 450 5.46 -5.70 -22.92
C HIS A 450 6.60 -4.70 -22.70
N ARG A 451 7.79 -5.19 -22.28
CA ARG A 451 8.92 -4.33 -21.90
C ARG A 451 9.33 -3.30 -22.96
N ALA A 452 9.22 -3.64 -24.25
CA ALA A 452 9.57 -2.73 -25.34
C ALA A 452 8.59 -1.54 -25.43
N GLU A 453 7.30 -1.82 -25.32
CA GLU A 453 6.22 -0.83 -25.30
C GLU A 453 6.25 0.02 -24.04
N VAL A 454 6.52 -0.61 -22.87
CA VAL A 454 6.73 0.08 -21.59
C VAL A 454 7.88 1.07 -21.67
N PHE A 455 9.00 0.68 -22.30
CA PHE A 455 10.14 1.55 -22.48
C PHE A 455 9.83 2.72 -23.42
N ALA A 456 9.10 2.47 -24.51
CA ALA A 456 8.74 3.48 -25.50
C ALA A 456 7.72 4.50 -24.97
N GLU A 457 6.68 4.03 -24.24
CA GLU A 457 5.57 4.86 -23.78
C GLU A 457 5.17 4.50 -22.33
N PRO A 458 6.02 4.74 -21.33
CA PRO A 458 5.79 4.30 -19.96
C PRO A 458 4.53 4.90 -19.31
N ALA A 459 4.07 6.08 -19.76
CA ALA A 459 2.87 6.73 -19.26
C ALA A 459 1.57 5.95 -19.57
N ALA A 460 1.56 5.15 -20.62
CA ALA A 460 0.42 4.30 -20.97
C ALA A 460 0.32 3.06 -20.05
N TRP A 461 1.44 2.68 -19.43
CA TRP A 461 1.58 1.47 -18.58
C TRP A 461 1.46 1.73 -17.07
N LEU A 462 0.79 2.80 -16.67
CA LEU A 462 0.50 3.05 -15.26
C LEU A 462 -0.50 2.01 -14.70
N PRO A 463 -0.50 1.76 -13.37
CA PRO A 463 -1.37 0.75 -12.76
C PRO A 463 -2.85 0.85 -13.16
N TRP A 464 -3.36 2.05 -13.36
CA TRP A 464 -4.78 2.31 -13.69
C TRP A 464 -5.07 2.41 -15.19
N THR A 465 -4.08 2.32 -16.09
CA THR A 465 -4.27 2.43 -17.55
C THR A 465 -3.89 1.16 -18.31
N TYR A 466 -2.92 0.39 -17.84
CA TYR A 466 -2.33 -0.74 -18.58
C TYR A 466 -3.36 -1.79 -19.05
N GLN A 467 -4.41 -2.05 -18.26
CA GLN A 467 -5.41 -3.06 -18.61
C GLN A 467 -6.15 -2.73 -19.90
N ALA A 468 -6.34 -1.43 -20.18
CA ALA A 468 -7.00 -1.00 -21.41
C ALA A 468 -6.17 -1.32 -22.67
N LEU A 469 -4.84 -1.43 -22.53
CA LEU A 469 -3.93 -1.79 -23.62
C LEU A 469 -3.96 -3.29 -23.93
N LEU A 470 -4.29 -4.12 -22.93
CA LEU A 470 -4.32 -5.58 -23.07
C LEU A 470 -5.63 -6.11 -23.65
N VAL A 471 -6.68 -5.28 -23.73
CA VAL A 471 -7.98 -5.67 -24.30
C VAL A 471 -7.97 -5.44 -25.80
N PRO A 472 -8.14 -6.48 -26.65
CA PRO A 472 -8.23 -6.31 -28.08
C PRO A 472 -9.35 -5.32 -28.47
N PRO A 473 -9.20 -4.50 -29.52
CA PRO A 473 -10.17 -3.48 -29.93
C PRO A 473 -11.60 -4.00 -30.17
N GLU A 474 -11.77 -5.25 -30.56
CA GLU A 474 -13.06 -5.89 -30.77
C GLU A 474 -13.80 -6.26 -29.47
N ALA A 475 -13.09 -6.53 -28.37
CA ALA A 475 -13.70 -6.86 -27.09
C ALA A 475 -14.32 -5.61 -26.44
N THR A 476 -13.72 -4.44 -26.63
CA THR A 476 -14.22 -3.16 -26.11
C THR A 476 -15.58 -2.79 -26.71
N ARG A 477 -15.82 -3.08 -28.00
CA ARG A 477 -17.13 -2.87 -28.64
C ARG A 477 -18.22 -3.78 -28.09
N ARG A 478 -17.90 -5.04 -27.73
CA ARG A 478 -18.87 -5.98 -27.16
C ARG A 478 -19.20 -5.67 -25.69
N GLN A 479 -18.24 -5.20 -24.90
CA GLN A 479 -18.49 -4.80 -23.51
C GLN A 479 -19.28 -3.50 -23.42
N SER A 480 -19.01 -2.50 -24.25
CA SER A 480 -19.82 -1.28 -24.36
C SER A 480 -21.24 -1.57 -24.79
N ALA A 481 -21.45 -2.46 -25.78
CA ALA A 481 -22.78 -2.89 -26.22
C ALA A 481 -23.54 -3.67 -25.14
N ALA A 482 -22.86 -4.50 -24.34
CA ALA A 482 -23.47 -5.26 -23.25
C ALA A 482 -23.82 -4.37 -22.04
N MET A 483 -23.03 -3.32 -21.79
CA MET A 483 -23.30 -2.33 -20.75
C MET A 483 -24.50 -1.43 -21.13
N TRP A 484 -24.61 -1.03 -22.41
CA TRP A 484 -25.79 -0.32 -22.93
C TRP A 484 -27.06 -1.18 -22.93
N ALA A 485 -26.95 -2.48 -23.20
CA ALA A 485 -28.07 -3.41 -23.14
C ALA A 485 -28.58 -3.69 -21.71
N ARG A 486 -27.76 -3.45 -20.67
CA ARG A 486 -28.14 -3.60 -19.25
C ARG A 486 -28.69 -2.32 -18.63
N SER A 487 -28.50 -1.15 -19.24
CA SER A 487 -29.03 0.14 -18.77
C SER A 487 -30.38 0.53 -19.41
N GLY A 488 -30.99 -0.35 -20.17
CA GLY A 488 -32.30 -0.16 -20.78
C GLY A 488 -33.44 -0.18 -19.76
N SER A 489 -33.66 0.93 -19.07
CA SER A 489 -34.88 1.22 -18.35
C SER A 489 -35.88 1.87 -19.34
N PRO A 490 -37.13 1.43 -19.42
CA PRO A 490 -38.08 2.00 -20.36
C PRO A 490 -38.63 3.33 -19.85
N PHE A 491 -38.18 4.42 -20.47
CA PHE A 491 -38.90 5.68 -20.33
C PHE A 491 -40.13 5.67 -21.23
N HIS A 492 -41.30 5.74 -20.63
CA HIS A 492 -42.58 5.95 -21.26
C HIS A 492 -42.55 7.23 -22.11
N SER A 493 -42.80 7.04 -23.39
CA SER A 493 -43.13 8.09 -24.36
C SER A 493 -44.55 8.59 -24.10
N THR A 494 -44.67 9.80 -23.58
CA THR A 494 -45.94 10.54 -23.64
C THR A 494 -45.86 11.51 -24.82
N MET A 495 -46.58 11.19 -25.90
CA MET A 495 -46.84 12.10 -27.01
C MET A 495 -47.57 13.35 -26.51
N ILE A 496 -47.05 14.54 -26.81
CA ILE A 496 -47.85 15.77 -26.96
C ILE A 496 -47.54 16.31 -28.35
N SER A 497 -48.57 16.27 -29.19
CA SER A 497 -48.67 16.92 -30.49
C SER A 497 -48.85 18.43 -30.30
N SER A 498 -48.12 19.28 -31.03
CA SER A 498 -48.60 20.55 -31.52
C SER A 498 -47.76 21.10 -32.67
N ARG A 499 -48.39 21.07 -33.83
CA ARG A 499 -48.40 22.01 -34.99
C ARG A 499 -47.31 23.07 -35.13
N ALA A 500 -46.75 22.97 -36.30
CA ALA A 500 -46.27 23.95 -37.27
C ALA A 500 -46.39 25.44 -36.95
N ASP A 501 -45.33 26.22 -37.19
CA ASP A 501 -45.39 27.24 -38.29
C ASP A 501 -43.97 27.76 -38.67
N ARG A 502 -43.83 27.87 -39.95
CA ARG A 502 -43.00 28.59 -40.91
C ARG A 502 -42.01 29.67 -40.40
N GLY A 503 -40.87 29.64 -40.99
CA GLY A 503 -40.37 30.82 -41.77
C GLY A 503 -39.14 31.49 -41.16
N THR A 504 -38.04 31.45 -41.75
CA THR A 504 -37.32 32.36 -42.64
C THR A 504 -35.82 32.21 -42.56
N ARG A 505 -35.23 32.13 -43.74
CA ARG A 505 -33.78 32.32 -43.99
C ARG A 505 -33.30 33.70 -43.54
N VAL A 506 -32.05 33.85 -43.17
CA VAL A 506 -31.09 34.81 -43.75
C VAL A 506 -29.67 34.44 -43.39
N SER A 507 -28.80 34.63 -44.37
CA SER A 507 -27.38 34.33 -44.48
C SER A 507 -26.45 35.25 -43.67
N ALA A 508 -25.23 34.72 -43.50
CA ALA A 508 -23.90 35.36 -43.59
C ALA A 508 -23.58 36.57 -42.67
N VAL A 509 -22.57 36.43 -41.85
CA VAL A 509 -21.15 36.79 -42.09
C VAL A 509 -20.27 36.03 -41.12
#